data_464c5c99aa550d0c4a665b18bab81ac0
#
_entry.id   464c5c99aa550d0c4a665b18bab81ac0
#
_cell.length_a   1.000
_cell.length_b   1.000
_cell.length_c   1.000
_cell.angle_alpha   90.00
_cell.angle_beta   90.00
_cell.angle_gamma   90.00
#
_symmetry.space_group_name_H-M   'P 1'
#
loop_
_entity.id
_entity.type
_entity.pdbx_description
1 polymer ?
#
loop_
_entity_poly.entity_id
_entity_poly.type
_entity_poly.pdbx_seq_one_letter_code
_entity_poly.pdbx_strand_id
1 'polypeptide(L)'
;MAPFNLMAVSLLGCLSSLALGAPTATSNLGKRANIDDVATGYASENGGTKGGAGGTTTTVSSYAAFTAAVSGNDAKVVVVNGAITETAKQVRVGSNTSILGKDSKAILTGFGLLVKEQTNVIIRNLGVKKVLAENGDAIGVQKSTNVWIDHCDVSSDKDHDKDYYDGLIDLTHAADFVTVSNTFIHDHYKASLIGHSDSNGDEDTGYLHVTQNNNYWYNLNSRGPSFRFGTGHIYNNYYLNVSDGINTRQGAQLLVESNTFVGSKKPLYSTDSGYAVANDNDFGDGENTAEAGTLKSVPYDYNLLGSAKVEAAVVGTAGQTLTF
;
A
#
# COMPACT_ATOMS: atom_id res chain seq x y z
N MET A 1 -63.21 59.71 -36.60
CA MET A 1 -62.44 58.56 -37.08
C MET A 1 -60.97 58.88 -36.78
N ALA A 2 -60.42 58.33 -35.73
CA ALA A 2 -59.02 58.58 -35.32
C ALA A 2 -58.21 57.32 -35.70
N PRO A 3 -56.99 57.44 -36.22
CA PRO A 3 -56.13 56.29 -36.48
C PRO A 3 -55.35 55.83 -35.25
N PHE A 4 -55.26 54.53 -35.08
CA PHE A 4 -54.52 53.85 -34.11
C PHE A 4 -52.99 53.94 -34.38
N ASN A 5 -52.22 54.43 -33.43
CA ASN A 5 -50.76 54.34 -33.45
C ASN A 5 -50.33 53.03 -32.85
N LEU A 6 -49.56 52.22 -33.58
CA LEU A 6 -48.94 51.03 -33.18
C LEU A 6 -47.55 51.39 -32.60
N MET A 7 -47.35 51.24 -31.27
CA MET A 7 -46.07 51.36 -30.65
C MET A 7 -45.32 50.00 -30.75
N ALA A 8 -44.19 49.99 -31.44
CA ALA A 8 -43.27 48.85 -31.48
C ALA A 8 -42.40 48.87 -30.24
N VAL A 9 -42.51 47.85 -29.43
CA VAL A 9 -41.59 47.60 -28.28
C VAL A 9 -40.45 46.70 -28.77
N SER A 10 -39.23 47.25 -28.84
CA SER A 10 -38.02 46.50 -29.12
C SER A 10 -37.53 45.86 -27.86
N LEU A 11 -37.60 44.54 -27.77
CA LEU A 11 -36.93 43.74 -26.72
C LEU A 11 -35.46 43.60 -27.06
N LEU A 12 -34.59 44.27 -26.33
CA LEU A 12 -33.15 44.02 -26.34
C LEU A 12 -32.87 42.78 -25.45
N GLY A 13 -32.64 41.63 -26.07
CA GLY A 13 -32.20 40.41 -25.39
C GLY A 13 -30.70 40.49 -25.06
N CYS A 14 -30.37 40.63 -23.80
CA CYS A 14 -29.01 40.40 -23.31
C CYS A 14 -28.68 38.90 -23.37
N LEU A 15 -27.87 38.48 -24.34
CA LEU A 15 -27.19 37.18 -24.33
C LEU A 15 -26.01 37.25 -23.35
N SER A 16 -26.19 36.74 -22.12
CA SER A 16 -25.09 36.46 -21.22
C SER A 16 -24.42 35.16 -21.69
N SER A 17 -23.25 35.29 -22.29
CA SER A 17 -22.36 34.16 -22.57
C SER A 17 -21.85 33.58 -21.25
N LEU A 18 -22.36 32.41 -20.85
CA LEU A 18 -21.74 31.57 -19.81
C LEU A 18 -20.41 31.03 -20.37
N ALA A 19 -19.30 31.65 -19.98
CA ALA A 19 -17.98 31.05 -20.16
C ALA A 19 -17.88 29.82 -19.24
N LEU A 20 -18.01 28.62 -19.82
CA LEU A 20 -17.63 27.39 -19.19
C LEU A 20 -16.10 27.46 -19.00
N GLY A 21 -15.67 27.79 -17.78
CA GLY A 21 -14.28 27.65 -17.38
C GLY A 21 -13.87 26.19 -17.52
N ALA A 22 -12.91 25.89 -18.41
CA ALA A 22 -12.26 24.59 -18.43
C ALA A 22 -11.68 24.31 -17.04
N PRO A 23 -11.79 23.07 -16.52
CA PRO A 23 -11.14 22.74 -15.28
C PRO A 23 -9.64 22.95 -15.45
N THR A 24 -9.08 23.90 -14.72
CA THR A 24 -7.64 24.03 -14.56
C THR A 24 -7.13 22.74 -13.93
N ALA A 25 -6.32 21.99 -14.67
CA ALA A 25 -5.58 20.88 -14.11
C ALA A 25 -4.76 21.43 -12.93
N THR A 26 -5.22 21.17 -11.71
CA THR A 26 -4.41 21.36 -10.52
C THR A 26 -3.22 20.42 -10.67
N SER A 27 -2.03 20.98 -10.91
CA SER A 27 -0.80 20.22 -10.79
C SER A 27 -0.78 19.67 -9.36
N ASN A 28 -0.93 18.35 -9.20
CA ASN A 28 -0.65 17.67 -7.95
C ASN A 28 0.84 17.82 -7.68
N LEU A 29 1.23 18.94 -7.07
CA LEU A 29 2.52 19.08 -6.44
C LEU A 29 2.49 18.10 -5.27
N GLY A 30 3.28 17.03 -5.35
CA GLY A 30 3.36 16.01 -4.30
C GLY A 30 3.56 16.68 -2.93
N LYS A 31 2.90 16.14 -1.92
CA LYS A 31 3.04 16.61 -0.54
C LYS A 31 4.50 16.49 -0.12
N ARG A 32 5.14 17.59 0.29
CA ARG A 32 6.51 17.54 0.82
C ARG A 32 6.51 16.71 2.11
N ALA A 33 7.29 15.64 2.13
CA ALA A 33 7.44 14.74 3.27
C ALA A 33 8.78 15.00 3.99
N ASN A 34 8.83 14.66 5.28
CA ASN A 34 10.06 14.70 6.03
C ASN A 34 10.69 13.29 6.06
N ILE A 35 12.00 13.20 5.91
CA ILE A 35 12.75 11.95 6.05
C ILE A 35 12.67 11.38 7.48
N ASP A 36 12.36 12.22 8.47
CA ASP A 36 12.23 11.88 9.89
C ASP A 36 10.77 11.62 10.30
N ASP A 37 9.83 11.47 9.35
CA ASP A 37 8.45 11.10 9.67
C ASP A 37 8.42 9.76 10.42
N VAL A 38 7.56 9.69 11.44
CA VAL A 38 7.47 8.54 12.34
C VAL A 38 6.57 7.46 11.74
N ALA A 39 7.02 6.22 11.81
CA ALA A 39 6.22 5.06 11.42
C ALA A 39 4.95 4.93 12.28
N THR A 40 3.90 4.39 11.69
CA THR A 40 2.59 4.16 12.34
C THR A 40 2.32 2.66 12.49
N GLY A 41 1.24 2.31 13.17
CA GLY A 41 0.84 0.92 13.29
C GLY A 41 1.87 0.07 14.05
N TYR A 42 1.92 -1.22 13.78
CA TYR A 42 2.90 -2.09 14.43
C TYR A 42 4.36 -1.69 14.20
N ALA A 43 4.69 -1.03 13.09
CA ALA A 43 6.05 -0.52 12.88
C ALA A 43 6.45 0.61 13.85
N SER A 44 5.52 1.19 14.60
CA SER A 44 5.81 2.13 15.69
C SER A 44 6.13 1.45 17.03
N GLU A 45 5.80 0.18 17.14
CA GLU A 45 6.06 -0.63 18.33
C GLU A 45 7.50 -1.17 18.39
N ASN A 46 7.83 -1.92 19.42
CA ASN A 46 9.16 -2.54 19.59
C ASN A 46 10.33 -1.54 19.43
N GLY A 47 10.19 -0.34 19.98
CA GLY A 47 11.17 0.74 19.87
C GLY A 47 11.04 1.61 18.62
N GLY A 48 10.09 1.29 17.75
CA GLY A 48 9.75 2.04 16.54
C GLY A 48 10.71 1.87 15.37
N THR A 49 10.27 2.28 14.20
CA THR A 49 11.06 2.22 12.96
C THR A 49 11.52 3.63 12.60
N LYS A 50 12.83 3.84 12.57
CA LYS A 50 13.49 5.13 12.27
C LYS A 50 14.28 5.08 10.96
N GLY A 51 14.43 3.90 10.36
CA GLY A 51 15.22 3.69 9.16
C GLY A 51 16.64 4.21 9.29
N GLY A 52 17.08 4.97 8.30
CA GLY A 52 18.40 5.59 8.25
C GLY A 52 18.50 6.97 8.90
N ALA A 53 17.60 7.34 9.82
CA ALA A 53 17.64 8.64 10.48
C ALA A 53 19.00 8.93 11.12
N GLY A 54 19.54 10.13 10.83
CA GLY A 54 20.88 10.55 11.28
C GLY A 54 22.04 9.97 10.48
N GLY A 55 21.79 9.09 9.51
CA GLY A 55 22.82 8.50 8.66
C GLY A 55 23.18 9.33 7.43
N THR A 56 24.11 8.83 6.65
CA THR A 56 24.53 9.47 5.39
C THR A 56 23.44 9.39 4.35
N THR A 57 23.15 10.51 3.69
CA THR A 57 22.20 10.56 2.57
C THR A 57 22.95 10.43 1.23
N THR A 58 22.50 9.47 0.40
CA THR A 58 23.04 9.23 -0.94
C THR A 58 21.92 9.25 -1.96
N THR A 59 22.07 10.02 -3.05
CA THR A 59 21.12 10.02 -4.17
C THR A 59 21.61 9.10 -5.28
N VAL A 60 20.74 8.22 -5.77
CA VAL A 60 21.07 7.20 -6.78
C VAL A 60 20.09 7.24 -7.96
N SER A 61 20.60 6.89 -9.16
CA SER A 61 19.81 6.83 -10.40
C SER A 61 20.19 5.65 -11.31
N SER A 62 20.99 4.69 -10.79
CA SER A 62 21.37 3.49 -11.53
C SER A 62 21.31 2.25 -10.63
N TYR A 63 21.13 1.08 -11.24
CA TYR A 63 21.05 -0.20 -10.51
C TYR A 63 22.32 -0.46 -9.67
N ALA A 64 23.50 -0.29 -10.24
CA ALA A 64 24.77 -0.50 -9.53
C ALA A 64 24.94 0.47 -8.33
N ALA A 65 24.60 1.75 -8.50
CA ALA A 65 24.64 2.71 -7.39
C ALA A 65 23.60 2.40 -6.33
N PHE A 66 22.39 2.00 -6.72
CA PHE A 66 21.31 1.60 -5.80
C PHE A 66 21.72 0.39 -4.95
N THR A 67 22.17 -0.71 -5.58
CA THR A 67 22.59 -1.93 -4.89
C THR A 67 23.73 -1.69 -3.90
N ALA A 68 24.69 -0.87 -4.27
CA ALA A 68 25.79 -0.48 -3.38
C ALA A 68 25.28 0.37 -2.19
N ALA A 69 24.39 1.33 -2.45
CA ALA A 69 23.91 2.27 -1.43
C ALA A 69 23.03 1.61 -0.36
N VAL A 70 22.19 0.60 -0.70
CA VAL A 70 21.29 -0.07 0.24
C VAL A 70 21.96 -1.19 1.03
N SER A 71 23.20 -1.55 0.72
CA SER A 71 23.93 -2.64 1.37
C SER A 71 24.55 -2.22 2.70
N GLY A 72 24.84 -3.23 3.57
CA GLY A 72 25.42 -3.02 4.90
C GLY A 72 24.40 -2.46 5.90
N ASN A 73 24.82 -2.36 7.18
CA ASN A 73 23.89 -2.11 8.31
C ASN A 73 24.10 -0.75 9.00
N ASP A 74 25.01 0.08 8.51
CA ASP A 74 25.17 1.45 9.01
C ASP A 74 23.97 2.30 8.63
N ALA A 75 23.60 3.25 9.49
CA ALA A 75 22.48 4.14 9.24
C ALA A 75 22.66 4.94 7.93
N LYS A 76 21.68 4.85 7.02
CA LYS A 76 21.76 5.49 5.70
C LYS A 76 20.39 5.86 5.12
N VAL A 77 20.35 6.95 4.40
CA VAL A 77 19.20 7.38 3.60
C VAL A 77 19.59 7.29 2.12
N VAL A 78 18.84 6.51 1.35
CA VAL A 78 19.05 6.32 -0.08
C VAL A 78 17.87 6.97 -0.83
N VAL A 79 18.15 8.06 -1.54
CA VAL A 79 17.17 8.78 -2.34
C VAL A 79 17.22 8.29 -3.77
N VAL A 80 16.16 7.63 -4.24
CA VAL A 80 16.04 7.20 -5.64
C VAL A 80 15.54 8.36 -6.49
N ASN A 81 16.34 8.78 -7.45
CA ASN A 81 16.04 9.90 -8.34
C ASN A 81 15.79 9.41 -9.78
N GLY A 82 14.52 9.24 -10.12
CA GLY A 82 14.09 8.74 -11.43
C GLY A 82 13.98 7.22 -11.52
N ALA A 83 13.70 6.73 -12.70
CA ALA A 83 13.47 5.30 -12.96
C ALA A 83 14.81 4.55 -13.06
N ILE A 84 14.82 3.34 -12.46
CA ILE A 84 15.92 2.37 -12.57
C ILE A 84 15.32 1.07 -13.11
N THR A 85 15.79 0.62 -14.28
CA THR A 85 15.31 -0.61 -14.91
C THR A 85 16.45 -1.61 -15.00
N GLU A 86 16.20 -2.83 -14.52
CA GLU A 86 17.11 -3.97 -14.61
C GLU A 86 16.29 -5.27 -14.54
N THR A 87 16.77 -6.36 -15.11
CA THR A 87 16.19 -7.69 -14.89
C THR A 87 17.12 -8.47 -13.97
N ALA A 88 16.79 -8.50 -12.69
CA ALA A 88 17.66 -9.05 -11.66
C ALA A 88 16.86 -9.62 -10.48
N LYS A 89 17.51 -10.46 -9.68
CA LYS A 89 17.00 -10.90 -8.37
C LYS A 89 16.74 -9.71 -7.47
N GLN A 90 15.89 -9.91 -6.47
CA GLN A 90 15.66 -8.91 -5.42
C GLN A 90 16.99 -8.38 -4.85
N VAL A 91 17.06 -7.05 -4.70
CA VAL A 91 18.19 -6.39 -4.05
C VAL A 91 18.04 -6.50 -2.53
N ARG A 92 19.07 -7.02 -1.84
CA ARG A 92 19.08 -7.13 -0.38
C ARG A 92 19.29 -5.75 0.24
N VAL A 93 18.37 -5.38 1.13
CA VAL A 93 18.41 -4.11 1.87
C VAL A 93 18.95 -4.38 3.27
N GLY A 94 19.96 -3.63 3.71
CA GLY A 94 20.53 -3.74 5.06
C GLY A 94 19.68 -3.06 6.13
N SER A 95 20.01 -3.33 7.40
CA SER A 95 19.39 -2.68 8.56
C SER A 95 19.61 -1.15 8.56
N ASN A 96 18.83 -0.44 9.36
CA ASN A 96 18.98 1.01 9.55
C ASN A 96 19.00 1.81 8.24
N THR A 97 18.12 1.41 7.30
CA THR A 97 18.09 2.00 5.95
C THR A 97 16.73 2.64 5.67
N SER A 98 16.75 3.88 5.18
CA SER A 98 15.58 4.51 4.56
C SER A 98 15.80 4.58 3.04
N ILE A 99 14.89 3.98 2.26
CA ILE A 99 14.83 4.10 0.80
C ILE A 99 13.68 5.03 0.47
N LEU A 100 13.98 6.18 -0.12
CA LEU A 100 13.01 7.24 -0.39
C LEU A 100 12.97 7.52 -1.90
N GLY A 101 11.80 7.38 -2.52
CA GLY A 101 11.59 7.88 -3.88
C GLY A 101 11.49 9.40 -3.88
N LYS A 102 12.38 10.08 -4.59
CA LYS A 102 12.43 11.55 -4.63
C LYS A 102 11.10 12.18 -5.03
N ASP A 103 10.43 11.58 -5.97
CA ASP A 103 9.10 11.96 -6.47
C ASP A 103 8.45 10.74 -7.15
N SER A 104 7.30 10.92 -7.80
CA SER A 104 6.57 9.84 -8.48
C SER A 104 7.30 9.22 -9.69
N LYS A 105 8.49 9.68 -10.05
CA LYS A 105 9.32 9.10 -11.10
C LYS A 105 10.33 8.07 -10.56
N ALA A 106 10.43 7.92 -9.24
CA ALA A 106 11.32 6.97 -8.60
C ALA A 106 10.73 5.55 -8.70
N ILE A 107 10.99 4.86 -9.81
CA ILE A 107 10.40 3.56 -10.15
C ILE A 107 11.51 2.54 -10.38
N LEU A 108 11.44 1.42 -9.66
CA LEU A 108 12.24 0.22 -9.91
C LEU A 108 11.44 -0.72 -10.82
N THR A 109 12.01 -1.15 -11.93
CA THR A 109 11.34 -2.04 -12.88
C THR A 109 12.18 -3.29 -13.13
N GLY A 110 11.55 -4.48 -12.98
CA GLY A 110 12.14 -5.79 -13.29
C GLY A 110 13.00 -6.38 -12.18
N PHE A 111 13.16 -5.70 -11.04
CA PHE A 111 13.77 -6.21 -9.82
C PHE A 111 13.05 -5.69 -8.59
N GLY A 112 13.03 -6.49 -7.54
CA GLY A 112 12.40 -6.17 -6.26
C GLY A 112 13.39 -5.87 -5.14
N LEU A 113 12.86 -5.73 -3.93
CA LEU A 113 13.58 -5.50 -2.69
C LEU A 113 13.41 -6.69 -1.74
N LEU A 114 14.46 -7.08 -1.05
CA LEU A 114 14.42 -8.11 0.00
C LEU A 114 15.02 -7.58 1.30
N VAL A 115 14.16 -7.40 2.31
CA VAL A 115 14.57 -7.16 3.69
C VAL A 115 14.60 -8.51 4.39
N LYS A 116 15.78 -9.10 4.56
CA LYS A 116 15.94 -10.44 5.15
C LYS A 116 16.94 -10.45 6.28
N GLU A 117 16.49 -10.91 7.46
CA GLU A 117 17.31 -10.95 8.67
C GLU A 117 17.85 -9.55 9.06
N GLN A 118 17.00 -8.53 8.88
CA GLN A 118 17.33 -7.13 9.09
C GLN A 118 16.32 -6.46 10.03
N THR A 119 16.64 -5.26 10.47
CA THR A 119 15.77 -4.46 11.33
C THR A 119 15.81 -2.98 10.96
N ASN A 120 14.74 -2.25 11.32
CA ASN A 120 14.70 -0.81 11.21
C ASN A 120 14.87 -0.32 9.76
N VAL A 121 13.93 -0.69 8.88
CA VAL A 121 13.95 -0.34 7.46
C VAL A 121 12.70 0.45 7.08
N ILE A 122 12.88 1.54 6.32
CA ILE A 122 11.81 2.35 5.76
C ILE A 122 11.91 2.31 4.22
N ILE A 123 10.81 2.00 3.55
CA ILE A 123 10.66 2.07 2.09
C ILE A 123 9.49 2.98 1.80
N ARG A 124 9.74 4.19 1.26
CA ARG A 124 8.70 5.20 1.05
C ARG A 124 8.71 5.80 -0.34
N ASN A 125 7.51 6.08 -0.86
CA ASN A 125 7.29 6.82 -2.10
C ASN A 125 7.99 6.20 -3.31
N LEU A 126 8.07 4.87 -3.35
CA LEU A 126 8.82 4.11 -4.36
C LEU A 126 7.87 3.28 -5.22
N GLY A 127 8.03 3.36 -6.55
CA GLY A 127 7.40 2.43 -7.48
C GLY A 127 8.23 1.15 -7.58
N VAL A 128 7.60 -0.05 -7.51
CA VAL A 128 8.25 -1.33 -7.82
C VAL A 128 7.36 -2.12 -8.75
N LYS A 129 7.83 -2.37 -9.97
CA LYS A 129 6.98 -2.85 -11.05
C LYS A 129 7.57 -4.04 -11.82
N LYS A 130 6.67 -4.98 -12.21
CA LYS A 130 6.97 -6.05 -13.18
C LYS A 130 8.17 -6.91 -12.79
N VAL A 131 8.22 -7.36 -11.55
CA VAL A 131 9.25 -8.29 -11.05
C VAL A 131 8.85 -9.71 -11.45
N LEU A 132 9.65 -10.36 -12.29
CA LEU A 132 9.39 -11.73 -12.75
C LEU A 132 9.46 -12.70 -11.56
N ALA A 133 8.64 -13.76 -11.56
CA ALA A 133 8.58 -14.74 -10.48
C ALA A 133 9.94 -15.38 -10.17
N GLU A 134 10.75 -15.65 -11.19
CA GLU A 134 12.12 -16.14 -10.99
C GLU A 134 13.01 -15.16 -10.21
N ASN A 135 12.66 -13.88 -10.16
CA ASN A 135 13.40 -12.82 -9.46
C ASN A 135 12.86 -12.52 -8.06
N GLY A 136 11.70 -13.09 -7.68
CA GLY A 136 11.05 -12.97 -6.38
C GLY A 136 9.96 -11.90 -6.37
N ASP A 137 9.56 -11.47 -5.19
CA ASP A 137 8.49 -10.48 -4.96
C ASP A 137 8.94 -9.05 -5.28
N ALA A 138 7.98 -8.14 -5.45
CA ALA A 138 8.31 -6.71 -5.56
C ALA A 138 8.93 -6.18 -4.25
N ILE A 139 8.34 -6.49 -3.09
CA ILE A 139 8.92 -6.19 -1.78
C ILE A 139 8.72 -7.42 -0.88
N GLY A 140 9.80 -8.13 -0.56
CA GLY A 140 9.81 -9.24 0.38
C GLY A 140 10.42 -8.84 1.73
N VAL A 141 9.76 -9.23 2.83
CA VAL A 141 10.27 -9.07 4.20
C VAL A 141 10.31 -10.44 4.86
N GLN A 142 11.50 -10.90 5.27
CA GLN A 142 11.71 -12.24 5.84
C GLN A 142 12.59 -12.17 7.08
N LYS A 143 12.17 -12.81 8.18
CA LYS A 143 12.96 -12.84 9.45
C LYS A 143 13.44 -11.45 9.89
N SER A 144 12.63 -10.45 9.68
CA SER A 144 12.99 -9.04 9.86
C SER A 144 11.95 -8.33 10.71
N THR A 145 12.37 -7.31 11.43
CA THR A 145 11.49 -6.58 12.33
C THR A 145 11.60 -5.07 12.13
N ASN A 146 10.53 -4.35 12.51
CA ASN A 146 10.47 -2.90 12.39
C ASN A 146 10.69 -2.43 10.95
N VAL A 147 9.73 -2.75 10.07
CA VAL A 147 9.73 -2.35 8.67
C VAL A 147 8.51 -1.51 8.35
N TRP A 148 8.72 -0.35 7.74
CA TRP A 148 7.65 0.53 7.30
C TRP A 148 7.68 0.73 5.79
N ILE A 149 6.63 0.26 5.11
CA ILE A 149 6.40 0.43 3.66
C ILE A 149 5.28 1.45 3.53
N ASP A 150 5.56 2.61 2.92
CA ASP A 150 4.62 3.73 2.93
C ASP A 150 4.62 4.51 1.61
N HIS A 151 3.44 4.92 1.15
CA HIS A 151 3.27 5.65 -0.11
C HIS A 151 3.97 4.98 -1.31
N CYS A 152 4.06 3.66 -1.33
CA CYS A 152 4.60 2.92 -2.47
C CYS A 152 3.54 2.68 -3.55
N ASP A 153 4.00 2.39 -4.78
CA ASP A 153 3.17 1.99 -5.92
C ASP A 153 3.71 0.65 -6.43
N VAL A 154 3.02 -0.44 -6.11
CA VAL A 154 3.47 -1.79 -6.45
C VAL A 154 2.50 -2.47 -7.42
N SER A 155 3.03 -2.94 -8.55
CA SER A 155 2.19 -3.53 -9.60
C SER A 155 2.96 -4.43 -10.56
N SER A 156 2.21 -5.21 -11.33
CA SER A 156 2.76 -5.89 -12.51
C SER A 156 1.86 -5.63 -13.74
N ASP A 157 1.25 -6.64 -14.28
CA ASP A 157 0.12 -6.65 -15.20
C ASP A 157 -0.64 -7.98 -15.08
N LYS A 158 -1.77 -8.11 -15.76
CA LYS A 158 -2.58 -9.33 -15.82
C LYS A 158 -2.63 -9.91 -17.25
N ASP A 159 -1.69 -9.53 -18.10
CA ASP A 159 -1.59 -9.98 -19.49
C ASP A 159 -0.93 -11.37 -19.60
N HIS A 160 -0.31 -11.82 -18.51
CA HIS A 160 0.34 -13.11 -18.35
C HIS A 160 -0.44 -14.01 -17.38
N ASP A 161 -0.04 -15.25 -17.19
CA ASP A 161 -0.64 -16.13 -16.18
C ASP A 161 -0.24 -15.72 -14.75
N LYS A 162 -0.91 -16.35 -13.76
CA LYS A 162 -0.75 -16.00 -12.33
C LYS A 162 0.65 -16.27 -11.76
N ASP A 163 1.49 -17.02 -12.43
CA ASP A 163 2.81 -17.42 -11.95
C ASP A 163 3.96 -16.76 -12.73
N TYR A 164 3.64 -15.89 -13.67
CA TYR A 164 4.62 -15.11 -14.42
C TYR A 164 5.33 -14.06 -13.55
N TYR A 165 4.58 -13.43 -12.64
CA TYR A 165 5.10 -12.59 -11.57
C TYR A 165 4.86 -13.28 -10.23
N ASP A 166 5.68 -12.99 -9.20
CA ASP A 166 5.45 -13.49 -7.85
C ASP A 166 4.57 -12.53 -7.03
N GLY A 167 4.73 -12.42 -5.72
CA GLY A 167 3.97 -11.50 -4.88
C GLY A 167 4.34 -10.04 -5.08
N LEU A 168 3.46 -9.13 -4.61
CA LEU A 168 3.80 -7.70 -4.56
C LEU A 168 4.42 -7.34 -3.21
N ILE A 169 3.74 -7.64 -2.08
CA ILE A 169 4.26 -7.37 -0.74
C ILE A 169 4.09 -8.62 0.11
N ASP A 170 5.16 -9.36 0.30
CA ASP A 170 5.15 -10.63 1.04
C ASP A 170 5.96 -10.51 2.35
N LEU A 171 5.29 -10.84 3.46
CA LEU A 171 5.82 -10.75 4.82
C LEU A 171 5.83 -12.15 5.42
N THR A 172 7.00 -12.79 5.49
CA THR A 172 7.11 -14.22 5.76
C THR A 172 8.24 -14.55 6.71
N HIS A 173 8.29 -15.82 7.19
CA HIS A 173 9.37 -16.30 8.03
C HIS A 173 9.58 -15.44 9.27
N ALA A 174 8.56 -15.31 10.12
CA ALA A 174 8.60 -14.51 11.33
C ALA A 174 8.96 -13.02 11.11
N ALA A 175 8.57 -12.44 9.97
CA ALA A 175 8.59 -10.99 9.80
C ALA A 175 7.68 -10.35 10.84
N ASP A 176 8.14 -9.32 11.57
CA ASP A 176 7.40 -8.80 12.71
C ASP A 176 7.45 -7.26 12.80
N PHE A 177 6.45 -6.67 13.46
CA PHE A 177 6.31 -5.22 13.60
C PHE A 177 6.42 -4.49 12.26
N VAL A 178 5.56 -4.89 11.30
CA VAL A 178 5.53 -4.34 9.94
C VAL A 178 4.28 -3.49 9.73
N THR A 179 4.43 -2.35 9.08
CA THR A 179 3.30 -1.55 8.60
C THR A 179 3.41 -1.31 7.09
N VAL A 180 2.31 -1.55 6.38
CA VAL A 180 2.10 -1.15 4.99
C VAL A 180 1.01 -0.09 4.98
N SER A 181 1.34 1.15 4.61
CA SER A 181 0.41 2.27 4.67
C SER A 181 0.41 3.12 3.41
N ASN A 182 -0.71 3.77 3.11
CA ASN A 182 -0.86 4.72 2.01
C ASN A 182 -0.30 4.21 0.67
N THR A 183 -0.31 2.90 0.45
CA THR A 183 0.32 2.24 -0.71
C THR A 183 -0.73 1.89 -1.77
N PHE A 184 -0.41 2.10 -3.04
CA PHE A 184 -1.21 1.67 -4.17
C PHE A 184 -0.72 0.29 -4.63
N ILE A 185 -1.57 -0.73 -4.49
CA ILE A 185 -1.28 -2.15 -4.75
C ILE A 185 -2.23 -2.59 -5.87
N HIS A 186 -1.72 -2.85 -7.07
CA HIS A 186 -2.63 -2.98 -8.19
C HIS A 186 -2.16 -3.87 -9.35
N ASP A 187 -3.13 -4.21 -10.21
CA ASP A 187 -2.93 -4.93 -11.49
C ASP A 187 -2.09 -6.20 -11.33
N HIS A 188 -2.55 -7.13 -10.46
CA HIS A 188 -1.79 -8.32 -10.11
C HIS A 188 -2.68 -9.52 -9.74
N TYR A 189 -2.10 -10.74 -9.78
CA TYR A 189 -2.81 -11.96 -9.39
C TYR A 189 -2.69 -12.28 -7.90
N LYS A 190 -1.50 -12.19 -7.28
CA LYS A 190 -1.17 -12.65 -5.92
C LYS A 190 -0.58 -11.49 -5.11
N ALA A 191 -1.41 -10.62 -4.52
CA ALA A 191 -0.96 -9.31 -4.06
C ALA A 191 -0.08 -9.35 -2.81
N SER A 192 -0.55 -9.94 -1.69
CA SER A 192 0.18 -9.90 -0.42
C SER A 192 0.04 -11.21 0.37
N LEU A 193 1.16 -11.84 0.67
CA LEU A 193 1.24 -13.03 1.50
C LEU A 193 1.80 -12.67 2.86
N ILE A 194 1.08 -13.00 3.93
CA ILE A 194 1.55 -12.88 5.31
C ILE A 194 1.56 -14.27 5.92
N GLY A 195 2.76 -14.74 6.32
CA GLY A 195 3.00 -16.14 6.69
C GLY A 195 3.34 -17.02 5.48
N HIS A 196 4.50 -17.67 5.51
CA HIS A 196 5.12 -18.32 4.36
C HIS A 196 4.27 -19.46 3.77
N SER A 197 3.87 -20.42 4.58
CA SER A 197 3.07 -21.57 4.15
C SER A 197 2.25 -22.12 5.33
N ASP A 198 1.25 -22.96 5.04
CA ASP A 198 0.43 -23.59 6.09
C ASP A 198 1.26 -24.49 7.03
N SER A 199 2.40 -24.99 6.58
CA SER A 199 3.33 -25.80 7.38
C SER A 199 4.39 -25.00 8.15
N ASN A 200 4.37 -23.67 8.09
CA ASN A 200 5.40 -22.82 8.69
C ASN A 200 5.04 -22.31 10.10
N GLY A 201 4.07 -22.96 10.77
CA GLY A 201 3.56 -22.52 12.07
C GLY A 201 4.59 -22.45 13.17
N ASP A 202 5.57 -23.36 13.18
CA ASP A 202 6.64 -23.37 14.19
C ASP A 202 7.54 -22.10 14.12
N GLU A 203 7.68 -21.50 12.94
CA GLU A 203 8.47 -20.29 12.75
C GLU A 203 7.60 -19.01 12.86
N ASP A 204 6.38 -19.04 12.32
CA ASP A 204 5.56 -17.83 12.16
C ASP A 204 4.64 -17.54 13.35
N THR A 205 4.26 -18.54 14.17
CA THR A 205 3.37 -18.35 15.32
C THR A 205 4.03 -17.48 16.40
N GLY A 206 3.31 -16.43 16.83
CA GLY A 206 3.82 -15.45 17.82
C GLY A 206 4.56 -14.27 17.21
N TYR A 207 4.72 -14.26 15.90
CA TYR A 207 5.23 -13.17 15.08
C TYR A 207 4.15 -12.64 14.15
N LEU A 208 4.53 -11.93 13.10
CA LEU A 208 3.63 -11.39 12.08
C LEU A 208 2.63 -10.37 12.67
N HIS A 209 3.13 -9.46 13.53
CA HIS A 209 2.36 -8.29 13.93
C HIS A 209 2.37 -7.27 12.78
N VAL A 210 1.26 -7.19 12.06
CA VAL A 210 1.20 -6.44 10.80
C VAL A 210 0.03 -5.46 10.78
N THR A 211 0.31 -4.22 10.39
CA THR A 211 -0.71 -3.22 10.08
C THR A 211 -0.77 -2.97 8.57
N GLN A 212 -1.98 -2.93 8.02
CA GLN A 212 -2.23 -2.48 6.65
C GLN A 212 -3.31 -1.40 6.67
N ASN A 213 -2.95 -0.15 6.37
CA ASN A 213 -3.89 0.96 6.49
C ASN A 213 -3.77 2.01 5.40
N ASN A 214 -4.90 2.63 5.06
CA ASN A 214 -5.03 3.66 4.04
C ASN A 214 -4.48 3.24 2.67
N ASN A 215 -4.46 1.93 2.37
CA ASN A 215 -3.98 1.41 1.10
C ASN A 215 -5.10 1.38 0.07
N TYR A 216 -4.74 1.59 -1.19
CA TYR A 216 -5.60 1.38 -2.33
C TYR A 216 -5.26 0.05 -3.00
N TRP A 217 -6.20 -0.90 -2.95
CA TRP A 217 -6.10 -2.22 -3.58
C TRP A 217 -6.97 -2.21 -4.84
N TYR A 218 -6.38 -2.38 -5.99
CA TYR A 218 -7.09 -2.24 -7.26
C TYR A 218 -6.79 -3.36 -8.25
N ASN A 219 -7.83 -3.91 -8.88
CA ASN A 219 -7.73 -4.90 -9.96
C ASN A 219 -6.84 -6.10 -9.61
N LEU A 220 -7.12 -6.72 -8.45
CA LEU A 220 -6.37 -7.85 -7.92
C LEU A 220 -7.22 -9.13 -7.95
N ASN A 221 -6.56 -10.29 -8.15
CA ASN A 221 -7.26 -11.56 -8.15
C ASN A 221 -7.35 -12.17 -6.75
N SER A 222 -6.25 -12.19 -6.00
CA SER A 222 -6.21 -12.82 -4.68
C SER A 222 -5.17 -12.22 -3.75
N ARG A 223 -5.22 -12.64 -2.48
CA ARG A 223 -4.31 -12.21 -1.42
C ARG A 223 -4.40 -10.70 -1.12
N GLY A 224 -5.58 -10.25 -0.74
CA GLY A 224 -5.81 -8.86 -0.35
C GLY A 224 -5.92 -8.56 1.16
N PRO A 225 -5.06 -9.08 2.12
CA PRO A 225 -4.00 -10.09 2.04
C PRO A 225 -4.45 -11.53 2.29
N SER A 226 -3.56 -12.52 2.07
CA SER A 226 -3.66 -13.87 2.66
C SER A 226 -2.82 -13.93 3.92
N PHE A 227 -3.46 -14.04 5.10
CA PHE A 227 -2.84 -13.82 6.41
C PHE A 227 -2.89 -15.08 7.28
N ARG A 228 -1.72 -15.61 7.67
CA ARG A 228 -1.55 -16.80 8.50
C ARG A 228 -0.94 -16.47 9.85
N PHE A 229 -1.28 -17.24 10.88
CA PHE A 229 -0.67 -17.32 12.21
C PHE A 229 -0.65 -16.04 13.05
N GLY A 230 -0.42 -14.90 12.43
CA GLY A 230 -0.08 -13.65 13.11
C GLY A 230 -1.27 -12.84 13.64
N THR A 231 -0.97 -11.63 14.07
CA THR A 231 -1.90 -10.65 14.58
C THR A 231 -1.94 -9.44 13.66
N GLY A 232 -3.08 -9.19 13.02
CA GLY A 232 -3.21 -8.15 12.01
C GLY A 232 -4.21 -7.06 12.34
N HIS A 233 -3.89 -5.82 11.98
CA HIS A 233 -4.81 -4.71 11.98
C HIS A 233 -4.94 -4.12 10.58
N ILE A 234 -6.14 -4.22 10.00
CA ILE A 234 -6.40 -3.84 8.61
C ILE A 234 -7.51 -2.79 8.62
N TYR A 235 -7.18 -1.52 8.36
CA TYR A 235 -8.17 -0.45 8.49
C TYR A 235 -8.03 0.68 7.47
N ASN A 236 -9.13 1.35 7.17
CA ASN A 236 -9.21 2.47 6.23
C ASN A 236 -8.69 2.12 4.83
N ASN A 237 -8.74 0.86 4.39
CA ASN A 237 -8.31 0.49 3.05
C ASN A 237 -9.47 0.53 2.06
N TYR A 238 -9.20 0.94 0.84
CA TYR A 238 -10.13 0.91 -0.27
C TYR A 238 -9.79 -0.23 -1.23
N TYR A 239 -10.77 -1.10 -1.47
CA TYR A 239 -10.65 -2.27 -2.35
C TYR A 239 -11.60 -2.09 -3.55
N LEU A 240 -11.04 -1.98 -4.75
CA LEU A 240 -11.81 -1.87 -6.00
C LEU A 240 -11.44 -2.99 -6.95
N ASN A 241 -12.41 -3.83 -7.33
CA ASN A 241 -12.22 -4.98 -8.20
C ASN A 241 -11.15 -5.96 -7.66
N VAL A 242 -11.21 -6.28 -6.38
CA VAL A 242 -10.37 -7.28 -5.73
C VAL A 242 -11.20 -8.53 -5.50
N SER A 243 -10.96 -9.61 -6.25
CA SER A 243 -11.80 -10.81 -6.23
C SER A 243 -11.79 -11.47 -4.86
N ASP A 244 -10.62 -11.87 -4.36
CA ASP A 244 -10.42 -12.40 -3.02
C ASP A 244 -9.70 -11.34 -2.18
N GLY A 245 -10.44 -10.70 -1.27
CA GLY A 245 -9.97 -9.67 -0.37
C GLY A 245 -9.15 -10.24 0.79
N ILE A 246 -9.56 -9.95 2.02
CA ILE A 246 -8.86 -10.37 3.24
C ILE A 246 -9.20 -11.83 3.53
N ASN A 247 -8.19 -12.71 3.48
CA ASN A 247 -8.28 -14.10 3.91
C ASN A 247 -7.50 -14.30 5.21
N THR A 248 -8.20 -14.55 6.31
CA THR A 248 -7.57 -14.96 7.58
C THR A 248 -7.52 -16.48 7.66
N ARG A 249 -6.38 -17.05 8.08
CA ARG A 249 -6.19 -18.49 8.11
C ARG A 249 -5.12 -18.94 9.12
N GLN A 250 -5.05 -20.24 9.41
CA GLN A 250 -4.04 -20.86 10.27
C GLN A 250 -3.89 -20.17 11.64
N GLY A 251 -5.01 -19.94 12.35
CA GLY A 251 -5.00 -19.34 13.68
C GLY A 251 -4.80 -17.84 13.74
N ALA A 252 -4.66 -17.15 12.61
CA ALA A 252 -4.48 -15.69 12.59
C ALA A 252 -5.66 -14.97 13.26
N GLN A 253 -5.37 -13.87 13.94
CA GLN A 253 -6.35 -13.00 14.59
C GLN A 253 -6.28 -11.60 13.94
N LEU A 254 -7.36 -11.20 13.27
CA LEU A 254 -7.40 -9.91 12.59
C LEU A 254 -8.41 -8.97 13.24
N LEU A 255 -8.04 -7.70 13.38
CA LEU A 255 -8.96 -6.59 13.63
C LEU A 255 -9.14 -5.84 12.30
N VAL A 256 -10.35 -5.84 11.76
CA VAL A 256 -10.68 -5.31 10.43
C VAL A 256 -11.69 -4.19 10.58
N GLU A 257 -11.28 -2.94 10.32
CA GLU A 257 -12.10 -1.77 10.67
C GLU A 257 -12.12 -0.72 9.56
N SER A 258 -13.30 -0.16 9.31
CA SER A 258 -13.43 1.02 8.44
C SER A 258 -12.81 0.82 7.05
N ASN A 259 -12.99 -0.37 6.44
CA ASN A 259 -12.59 -0.64 5.06
C ASN A 259 -13.78 -0.58 4.12
N THR A 260 -13.53 -0.29 2.84
CA THR A 260 -14.57 -0.22 1.82
C THR A 260 -14.22 -1.11 0.64
N PHE A 261 -15.14 -1.97 0.23
CA PHE A 261 -14.98 -2.93 -0.87
C PHE A 261 -15.99 -2.65 -1.97
N VAL A 262 -15.51 -2.57 -3.21
CA VAL A 262 -16.35 -2.44 -4.40
C VAL A 262 -15.94 -3.51 -5.41
N GLY A 263 -16.91 -4.34 -5.83
CA GLY A 263 -16.67 -5.40 -6.79
C GLY A 263 -15.80 -6.56 -6.27
N SER A 264 -15.82 -6.82 -4.95
CA SER A 264 -15.11 -7.97 -4.34
C SER A 264 -16.07 -9.14 -4.15
N LYS A 265 -15.64 -10.35 -4.58
CA LYS A 265 -16.47 -11.56 -4.43
C LYS A 265 -16.42 -12.12 -3.01
N LYS A 266 -15.26 -12.02 -2.37
CA LYS A 266 -14.99 -12.46 -1.01
C LYS A 266 -14.22 -11.37 -0.28
N PRO A 267 -14.89 -10.31 0.21
CA PRO A 267 -14.21 -9.18 0.83
C PRO A 267 -13.45 -9.55 2.11
N LEU A 268 -14.08 -10.37 2.99
CA LEU A 268 -13.46 -10.87 4.22
C LEU A 268 -13.94 -12.30 4.48
N TYR A 269 -13.01 -13.24 4.59
CA TYR A 269 -13.35 -14.65 4.81
C TYR A 269 -12.25 -15.40 5.56
N SER A 270 -12.63 -16.52 6.20
CA SER A 270 -11.72 -17.44 6.87
C SER A 270 -11.49 -18.70 6.07
N THR A 271 -10.29 -19.25 6.20
CA THR A 271 -9.98 -20.65 5.91
C THR A 271 -9.07 -21.19 7.00
N ASP A 272 -9.08 -22.52 7.21
CA ASP A 272 -8.13 -23.20 8.09
C ASP A 272 -8.00 -22.53 9.48
N SER A 273 -9.15 -22.27 10.13
CA SER A 273 -9.23 -21.70 11.48
C SER A 273 -8.59 -20.30 11.62
N GLY A 274 -8.76 -19.43 10.66
CA GLY A 274 -8.45 -18.01 10.79
C GLY A 274 -9.64 -17.24 11.36
N TYR A 275 -9.42 -16.11 12.05
CA TYR A 275 -10.43 -15.39 12.79
C TYR A 275 -10.34 -13.87 12.52
N ALA A 276 -11.49 -13.19 12.58
CA ALA A 276 -11.54 -11.73 12.46
C ALA A 276 -12.59 -11.11 13.39
N VAL A 277 -12.27 -9.94 13.93
CA VAL A 277 -13.23 -8.98 14.48
C VAL A 277 -13.41 -7.89 13.44
N ALA A 278 -14.63 -7.68 12.96
CA ALA A 278 -14.93 -6.74 11.89
C ALA A 278 -15.88 -5.63 12.38
N ASN A 279 -15.46 -4.36 12.25
CA ASN A 279 -16.23 -3.19 12.68
C ASN A 279 -16.28 -2.15 11.58
N ASP A 280 -17.45 -1.56 11.31
CA ASP A 280 -17.65 -0.44 10.38
C ASP A 280 -16.98 -0.65 9.01
N ASN A 281 -17.16 -1.84 8.40
CA ASN A 281 -16.70 -2.09 7.04
C ASN A 281 -17.88 -2.04 6.07
N ASP A 282 -17.67 -1.49 4.88
CA ASP A 282 -18.57 -1.60 3.74
C ASP A 282 -18.08 -2.72 2.82
N PHE A 283 -18.80 -3.84 2.80
CA PHE A 283 -18.43 -5.00 1.98
C PHE A 283 -19.01 -4.97 0.56
N GLY A 284 -19.72 -3.87 0.19
CA GLY A 284 -20.39 -3.74 -1.10
C GLY A 284 -21.41 -4.86 -1.33
N ASP A 285 -21.34 -5.51 -2.50
CA ASP A 285 -22.22 -6.64 -2.84
C ASP A 285 -21.75 -7.99 -2.22
N GLY A 286 -20.63 -8.00 -1.51
CA GLY A 286 -20.08 -9.18 -0.83
C GLY A 286 -20.52 -9.25 0.64
N GLU A 287 -19.98 -10.24 1.35
CA GLU A 287 -20.27 -10.43 2.77
C GLU A 287 -19.02 -10.81 3.57
N ASN A 288 -19.08 -10.59 4.88
CA ASN A 288 -18.10 -11.14 5.81
C ASN A 288 -18.48 -12.58 6.16
N THR A 289 -17.64 -13.53 5.76
CA THR A 289 -17.79 -14.95 6.10
C THR A 289 -16.65 -15.45 7.00
N ALA A 290 -15.86 -14.53 7.60
CA ALA A 290 -14.81 -14.90 8.53
C ALA A 290 -15.39 -15.37 9.87
N GLU A 291 -14.75 -16.38 10.49
CA GLU A 291 -15.04 -16.81 11.84
C GLU A 291 -14.73 -15.68 12.83
N ALA A 292 -15.58 -15.57 13.89
CA ALA A 292 -15.45 -14.51 14.87
C ALA A 292 -14.15 -14.65 15.68
N GLY A 293 -13.33 -13.60 15.68
CA GLY A 293 -12.07 -13.51 16.41
C GLY A 293 -12.20 -12.90 17.80
N THR A 294 -11.05 -12.77 18.46
CA THR A 294 -10.95 -12.22 19.82
C THR A 294 -10.11 -10.93 19.89
N LEU A 295 -9.42 -10.54 18.83
CA LEU A 295 -8.60 -9.34 18.78
C LEU A 295 -9.49 -8.10 18.71
N LYS A 296 -9.57 -7.31 19.79
CA LYS A 296 -10.45 -6.13 19.90
C LYS A 296 -9.70 -4.81 20.02
N SER A 297 -8.39 -4.84 20.20
CA SER A 297 -7.55 -3.65 20.35
C SER A 297 -6.12 -3.95 19.93
N VAL A 298 -5.39 -2.91 19.58
CA VAL A 298 -3.97 -2.92 19.23
C VAL A 298 -3.18 -2.00 20.18
N PRO A 299 -1.86 -2.13 20.30
CA PRO A 299 -1.08 -1.42 21.32
C PRO A 299 -0.73 0.04 20.95
N TYR A 300 -1.14 0.54 19.80
CA TYR A 300 -0.81 1.88 19.29
C TYR A 300 -2.07 2.71 19.01
N ASP A 301 -1.91 4.03 18.94
CA ASP A 301 -2.98 4.95 18.58
C ASP A 301 -3.22 4.97 17.06
N TYR A 302 -4.50 5.06 16.67
CA TYR A 302 -4.92 5.14 15.27
C TYR A 302 -6.24 5.90 15.13
N ASN A 303 -6.56 6.33 13.91
CA ASN A 303 -7.80 7.03 13.61
C ASN A 303 -8.60 6.31 12.53
N LEU A 304 -9.86 6.02 12.81
CA LEU A 304 -10.80 5.49 11.83
C LEU A 304 -11.46 6.63 11.05
N LEU A 305 -11.50 6.49 9.74
CA LEU A 305 -12.17 7.44 8.85
C LEU A 305 -13.69 7.27 8.83
N GLY A 306 -14.15 6.03 9.10
CA GLY A 306 -15.49 5.56 8.79
C GLY A 306 -15.58 5.08 7.34
N SER A 307 -16.13 3.87 7.12
CA SER A 307 -16.14 3.19 5.81
C SER A 307 -16.64 4.09 4.68
N ALA A 308 -17.69 4.88 4.90
CA ALA A 308 -18.25 5.81 3.91
C ALA A 308 -17.30 6.93 3.44
N LYS A 309 -16.17 7.16 4.10
CA LYS A 309 -15.22 8.23 3.76
C LYS A 309 -13.90 7.69 3.18
N VAL A 310 -13.70 6.39 3.23
CA VAL A 310 -12.42 5.75 2.88
C VAL A 310 -12.06 5.98 1.41
N GLU A 311 -12.99 5.78 0.48
CA GLU A 311 -12.73 6.01 -0.94
C GLU A 311 -12.17 7.42 -1.20
N ALA A 312 -12.88 8.44 -0.73
CA ALA A 312 -12.50 9.83 -0.95
C ALA A 312 -11.15 10.21 -0.29
N ALA A 313 -10.79 9.54 0.81
CA ALA A 313 -9.55 9.78 1.53
C ALA A 313 -8.33 9.04 0.91
N VAL A 314 -8.56 7.89 0.29
CA VAL A 314 -7.50 6.98 -0.15
C VAL A 314 -7.20 7.13 -1.64
N VAL A 315 -8.24 7.29 -2.49
CA VAL A 315 -8.04 7.44 -3.93
C VAL A 315 -7.32 8.75 -4.24
N GLY A 316 -6.19 8.65 -4.93
CA GLY A 316 -5.33 9.79 -5.27
C GLY A 316 -4.40 10.28 -4.14
N THR A 317 -4.45 9.64 -2.96
CA THR A 317 -3.50 9.90 -1.87
C THR A 317 -2.60 8.71 -1.57
N ALA A 318 -3.07 7.48 -1.79
CA ALA A 318 -2.25 6.29 -1.77
C ALA A 318 -1.33 6.22 -3.00
N GLY A 319 -0.15 5.64 -2.85
CA GLY A 319 0.88 5.55 -3.87
C GLY A 319 1.93 6.66 -3.78
N GLN A 320 2.70 6.84 -4.84
CA GLN A 320 3.81 7.80 -4.93
C GLN A 320 3.32 9.26 -5.00
N THR A 321 2.83 9.79 -3.92
CA THR A 321 2.27 11.15 -3.83
C THR A 321 3.14 12.14 -3.04
N LEU A 322 4.31 11.69 -2.57
CA LEU A 322 5.24 12.50 -1.78
C LEU A 322 6.37 13.09 -2.65
N THR A 323 7.05 14.11 -2.08
CA THR A 323 8.32 14.63 -2.60
C THR A 323 9.32 14.79 -1.44
N PHE A 324 10.56 14.39 -1.67
CA PHE A 324 11.67 14.46 -0.71
C PHE A 324 12.76 15.42 -1.19
#